data_a43a510c0ffdd59c8bac80022a6f2ec5
#
_entry.id   a43a510c0ffdd59c8bac80022a6f2ec5
#
_cell.length_a   1.000
_cell.length_b   1.000
_cell.length_c   1.000
_cell.angle_alpha   90.00
_cell.angle_beta   90.00
_cell.angle_gamma   90.00
#
_symmetry.space_group_name_H-M   'P 1'
#
loop_
_entity.id
_entity.type
_entity.pdbx_description
1 polymer ?
#
loop_
_entity_poly.entity_id
_entity_poly.type
_entity_poly.pdbx_seq_one_letter_code
_entity_poly.pdbx_strand_id
1 'polypeptide(L)'
;MIKVLVGDLFQSDAQTLVNTINCVGVMGKGIALEFKKRYPEMYRDYQARCSRGEVQLGRPYVYRQLTGPWVLLFPTKDHWRSVARLEDIVRGLDCLKSHYREWGVTSLAMPPLGCGQGKLDWRIVGPTLYRHVRDLDIPVELYAPYGTPPEELTPEFLASSESETTLFPRESPTQVAAAWVAVVDILDRVDVHAYHWPIGRVIFHKMIYFATEAGVPTGLGFSPGSYGPYSAAAERLVASLVNNGLVSESKRGRMFRVQIGPAFAEAKRTYAGQLAAWSPMLARVADLFMRVSTHQAEVAATVHYTAAHLLSTEAQPTEQDVLLRVIKWKQRRTPEWSREEVALAIRHLNILGWIDVKGSEGLPLSEESLYF
;
A
#
# COMPACT_ATOMS: atom_id res chain seq x y z
N MET A 1 23.64 -3.46 -23.96
CA MET A 1 24.23 -2.45 -23.03
C MET A 1 23.11 -1.87 -22.19
N ILE A 2 23.23 -1.87 -20.84
CA ILE A 2 22.23 -1.30 -19.94
C ILE A 2 22.74 0.01 -19.38
N LYS A 3 21.88 1.04 -19.33
CA LYS A 3 22.08 2.29 -18.62
C LYS A 3 21.01 2.40 -17.52
N VAL A 4 21.40 2.85 -16.32
CA VAL A 4 20.48 3.11 -15.22
C VAL A 4 20.42 4.61 -15.00
N LEU A 5 19.22 5.19 -15.01
CA LEU A 5 19.00 6.61 -15.09
C LEU A 5 17.97 7.07 -14.05
N VAL A 6 18.04 8.32 -13.63
CA VAL A 6 16.96 9.04 -12.94
C VAL A 6 16.57 10.22 -13.83
N GLY A 7 15.30 10.27 -14.28
CA GLY A 7 14.89 11.33 -15.19
C GLY A 7 13.51 11.10 -15.82
N ASP A 8 13.24 11.87 -16.87
CA ASP A 8 12.00 11.74 -17.66
C ASP A 8 12.18 10.69 -18.76
N LEU A 9 11.47 9.59 -18.67
CA LEU A 9 11.45 8.51 -19.66
C LEU A 9 11.11 9.01 -21.08
N PHE A 10 10.35 10.08 -21.20
CA PHE A 10 9.96 10.65 -22.50
C PHE A 10 11.08 11.44 -23.18
N GLN A 11 12.23 11.61 -22.54
CA GLN A 11 13.46 12.16 -23.15
C GLN A 11 14.36 11.06 -23.72
N SER A 12 13.96 9.79 -23.62
CA SER A 12 14.73 8.68 -24.18
C SER A 12 14.62 8.63 -25.70
N ASP A 13 15.71 8.33 -26.36
CA ASP A 13 15.79 8.04 -27.82
C ASP A 13 15.53 6.56 -28.14
N ALA A 14 15.13 5.74 -27.17
CA ALA A 14 14.82 4.35 -27.39
C ALA A 14 13.62 4.19 -28.35
N GLN A 15 13.73 3.21 -29.24
CA GLN A 15 12.64 2.88 -30.17
C GLN A 15 11.34 2.53 -29.44
N THR A 16 11.43 1.90 -28.28
CA THR A 16 10.26 1.44 -27.52
C THR A 16 10.29 1.96 -26.08
N LEU A 17 9.23 2.65 -25.69
CA LEU A 17 8.99 3.11 -24.31
C LEU A 17 8.03 2.17 -23.60
N VAL A 18 8.33 1.77 -22.37
CA VAL A 18 7.47 0.91 -21.56
C VAL A 18 6.47 1.74 -20.76
N ASN A 19 5.20 1.44 -20.93
CA ASN A 19 4.10 2.04 -20.17
C ASN A 19 3.51 1.03 -19.18
N THR A 20 3.52 1.35 -17.88
CA THR A 20 2.89 0.52 -16.84
C THR A 20 1.37 0.72 -16.84
N ILE A 21 0.62 -0.36 -17.05
CA ILE A 21 -0.84 -0.33 -17.18
C ILE A 21 -1.54 -1.26 -16.18
N ASN A 22 -2.86 -1.15 -16.11
CA ASN A 22 -3.74 -2.12 -15.44
C ASN A 22 -4.58 -2.89 -16.48
N CYS A 23 -5.38 -3.87 -16.05
CA CYS A 23 -6.20 -4.68 -16.94
C CYS A 23 -7.62 -4.15 -17.16
N VAL A 24 -7.95 -2.94 -16.67
CA VAL A 24 -9.32 -2.39 -16.72
C VAL A 24 -9.46 -1.07 -17.50
N GLY A 25 -8.47 -0.72 -18.32
CA GLY A 25 -8.56 0.40 -19.25
C GLY A 25 -8.39 1.80 -18.64
N VAL A 26 -7.82 1.94 -17.44
CA VAL A 26 -7.69 3.22 -16.74
C VAL A 26 -6.25 3.73 -16.72
N MET A 27 -6.01 4.90 -17.30
CA MET A 27 -4.76 5.66 -17.23
C MET A 27 -5.03 7.02 -16.58
N GLY A 28 -5.12 7.04 -15.23
CA GLY A 28 -5.58 8.21 -14.48
C GLY A 28 -4.51 8.93 -13.66
N LYS A 29 -3.30 8.36 -13.49
CA LYS A 29 -2.22 8.92 -12.68
C LYS A 29 -0.85 8.49 -13.17
N GLY A 30 0.20 9.22 -12.72
CA GLY A 30 1.59 8.89 -12.96
C GLY A 30 1.93 8.80 -14.45
N ILE A 31 2.91 7.96 -14.77
CA ILE A 31 3.43 7.81 -16.14
C ILE A 31 2.33 7.37 -17.13
N ALA A 32 1.39 6.53 -16.73
CA ALA A 32 0.30 6.09 -17.60
C ALA A 32 -0.58 7.27 -18.07
N LEU A 33 -0.84 8.25 -17.20
CA LEU A 33 -1.57 9.47 -17.60
C LEU A 33 -0.79 10.28 -18.65
N GLU A 34 0.53 10.38 -18.50
CA GLU A 34 1.36 11.10 -19.49
C GLU A 34 1.39 10.35 -20.82
N PHE A 35 1.46 9.03 -20.84
CA PHE A 35 1.30 8.23 -22.06
C PHE A 35 -0.07 8.46 -22.72
N LYS A 36 -1.16 8.48 -21.94
CA LYS A 36 -2.50 8.78 -22.45
C LYS A 36 -2.58 10.14 -23.15
N LYS A 37 -1.95 11.18 -22.58
CA LYS A 37 -1.95 12.52 -23.14
C LYS A 37 -1.15 12.61 -24.45
N ARG A 38 0.02 11.95 -24.48
CA ARG A 38 0.96 11.99 -25.61
C ARG A 38 0.54 11.07 -26.75
N TYR A 39 -0.09 9.93 -26.43
CA TYR A 39 -0.44 8.86 -27.39
C TYR A 39 -1.94 8.48 -27.28
N PRO A 40 -2.86 9.36 -27.68
CA PRO A 40 -4.29 9.12 -27.49
C PRO A 40 -4.82 7.91 -28.28
N GLU A 41 -4.24 7.58 -29.46
CA GLU A 41 -4.61 6.39 -30.23
C GLU A 41 -4.21 5.11 -29.52
N MET A 42 -3.01 5.03 -28.96
CA MET A 42 -2.56 3.93 -28.13
C MET A 42 -3.52 3.72 -26.93
N TYR A 43 -4.00 4.81 -26.31
CA TYR A 43 -4.95 4.71 -25.22
C TYR A 43 -6.30 4.14 -25.67
N ARG A 44 -6.81 4.50 -26.85
CA ARG A 44 -8.04 3.91 -27.41
C ARG A 44 -7.88 2.41 -27.69
N ASP A 45 -6.76 1.99 -28.31
CA ASP A 45 -6.45 0.57 -28.52
C ASP A 45 -6.41 -0.19 -27.20
N TYR A 46 -5.71 0.36 -26.21
CA TYR A 46 -5.64 -0.24 -24.87
C TYR A 46 -7.03 -0.41 -24.23
N GLN A 47 -7.88 0.61 -24.28
CA GLN A 47 -9.25 0.52 -23.75
C GLN A 47 -10.08 -0.56 -24.47
N ALA A 48 -9.99 -0.61 -25.78
CA ALA A 48 -10.69 -1.62 -26.58
C ALA A 48 -10.21 -3.04 -26.25
N ARG A 49 -8.90 -3.24 -26.05
CA ARG A 49 -8.35 -4.55 -25.62
C ARG A 49 -8.80 -4.92 -24.20
N CYS A 50 -8.82 -3.96 -23.27
CA CYS A 50 -9.34 -4.21 -21.93
C CYS A 50 -10.82 -4.62 -21.94
N SER A 51 -11.65 -3.97 -22.77
CA SER A 51 -13.08 -4.30 -22.87
C SER A 51 -13.32 -5.72 -23.42
N ARG A 52 -12.39 -6.24 -24.22
CA ARG A 52 -12.43 -7.63 -24.75
C ARG A 52 -11.71 -8.65 -23.85
N GLY A 53 -11.13 -8.21 -22.69
CA GLY A 53 -10.39 -9.10 -21.78
C GLY A 53 -9.03 -9.56 -22.29
N GLU A 54 -8.49 -8.92 -23.33
CA GLU A 54 -7.21 -9.28 -23.94
C GLU A 54 -5.99 -8.85 -23.10
N VAL A 55 -6.14 -7.83 -22.26
CA VAL A 55 -5.07 -7.33 -21.40
C VAL A 55 -5.02 -8.15 -20.11
N GLN A 56 -3.93 -8.89 -19.91
CA GLN A 56 -3.75 -9.82 -18.80
C GLN A 56 -2.40 -9.59 -18.10
N LEU A 57 -2.36 -9.85 -16.80
CA LEU A 57 -1.11 -9.83 -16.03
C LEU A 57 -0.09 -10.80 -16.60
N GLY A 58 1.18 -10.41 -16.63
CA GLY A 58 2.27 -11.21 -17.17
C GLY A 58 2.32 -11.30 -18.71
N ARG A 59 1.44 -10.57 -19.42
CA ARG A 59 1.38 -10.55 -20.89
C ARG A 59 1.48 -9.13 -21.45
N PRO A 60 2.67 -8.53 -21.48
CA PRO A 60 2.90 -7.26 -22.16
C PRO A 60 2.71 -7.41 -23.68
N TYR A 61 2.40 -6.30 -24.33
CA TYR A 61 2.26 -6.25 -25.78
C TYR A 61 2.72 -4.89 -26.34
N VAL A 62 3.10 -4.85 -27.60
CA VAL A 62 3.61 -3.65 -28.26
C VAL A 62 2.52 -2.99 -29.09
N TYR A 63 2.30 -1.71 -28.86
CA TYR A 63 1.57 -0.80 -29.74
C TYR A 63 2.58 -0.12 -30.67
N ARG A 64 2.46 -0.39 -31.97
CA ARG A 64 3.32 0.19 -33.01
C ARG A 64 2.62 1.40 -33.62
N GLN A 65 3.33 2.49 -33.73
CA GLN A 65 2.85 3.69 -34.43
C GLN A 65 3.82 4.06 -35.56
N LEU A 66 3.31 4.77 -36.55
CA LEU A 66 4.08 5.13 -37.75
C LEU A 66 5.15 6.17 -37.48
N THR A 67 4.90 7.05 -36.53
CA THR A 67 5.80 8.16 -36.14
C THR A 67 6.01 8.17 -34.64
N GLY A 68 7.25 8.41 -34.19
CA GLY A 68 7.63 8.42 -32.78
C GLY A 68 7.91 7.02 -32.22
N PRO A 69 8.19 6.92 -30.89
CA PRO A 69 8.55 5.65 -30.28
C PRO A 69 7.36 4.69 -30.21
N TRP A 70 7.62 3.40 -30.33
CA TRP A 70 6.62 2.38 -30.01
C TRP A 70 6.34 2.36 -28.51
N VAL A 71 5.18 1.84 -28.11
CA VAL A 71 4.82 1.72 -26.70
C VAL A 71 4.61 0.27 -26.34
N LEU A 72 5.44 -0.26 -25.44
CA LEU A 72 5.23 -1.57 -24.82
C LEU A 72 4.30 -1.38 -23.61
N LEU A 73 3.06 -1.85 -23.72
CA LEU A 73 2.10 -1.82 -22.65
C LEU A 73 2.34 -3.01 -21.71
N PHE A 74 2.73 -2.70 -20.48
CA PHE A 74 3.14 -3.69 -19.48
C PHE A 74 2.13 -3.74 -18.32
N PRO A 75 1.26 -4.78 -18.25
CA PRO A 75 0.28 -4.92 -17.17
C PRO A 75 0.96 -5.23 -15.84
N THR A 76 0.93 -4.29 -14.91
CA THR A 76 1.50 -4.42 -13.57
C THR A 76 0.45 -4.64 -12.48
N LYS A 77 -0.84 -4.49 -12.82
CA LYS A 77 -1.98 -4.63 -11.91
C LYS A 77 -3.21 -5.15 -12.65
N ASP A 78 -4.01 -5.96 -12.00
CA ASP A 78 -5.34 -6.35 -12.49
C ASP A 78 -6.29 -5.16 -12.50
N HIS A 79 -6.27 -4.34 -11.43
CA HIS A 79 -7.11 -3.17 -11.26
C HIS A 79 -6.28 -1.97 -10.79
N TRP A 80 -6.65 -0.74 -11.19
CA TRP A 80 -5.90 0.48 -10.86
C TRP A 80 -5.78 0.74 -9.34
N ARG A 81 -6.67 0.19 -8.52
CA ARG A 81 -6.64 0.26 -7.05
C ARG A 81 -5.80 -0.85 -6.39
N SER A 82 -5.49 -1.94 -7.11
CA SER A 82 -4.70 -3.04 -6.55
C SER A 82 -3.25 -2.63 -6.31
N VAL A 83 -2.56 -3.32 -5.40
CA VAL A 83 -1.09 -3.28 -5.32
C VAL A 83 -0.49 -4.04 -6.49
N ALA A 84 0.71 -3.69 -6.90
CA ALA A 84 1.47 -4.48 -7.87
C ALA A 84 2.06 -5.70 -7.15
N ARG A 85 2.06 -6.85 -7.84
CA ARG A 85 2.73 -8.06 -7.36
C ARG A 85 4.02 -8.26 -8.14
N LEU A 86 5.10 -8.54 -7.42
CA LEU A 86 6.40 -8.78 -8.04
C LEU A 86 6.34 -9.97 -9.00
N GLU A 87 5.63 -11.03 -8.63
CA GLU A 87 5.40 -12.22 -9.47
C GLU A 87 4.79 -11.89 -10.85
N ASP A 88 3.81 -10.98 -10.89
CA ASP A 88 3.18 -10.56 -12.14
C ASP A 88 4.16 -9.77 -13.03
N ILE A 89 5.05 -8.98 -12.40
CA ILE A 89 6.12 -8.26 -13.10
C ILE A 89 7.14 -9.26 -13.67
N VAL A 90 7.58 -10.24 -12.88
CA VAL A 90 8.51 -11.29 -13.32
C VAL A 90 7.94 -12.04 -14.52
N ARG A 91 6.69 -12.51 -14.46
CA ARG A 91 6.03 -13.17 -15.59
C ARG A 91 5.97 -12.29 -16.85
N GLY A 92 5.74 -10.99 -16.68
CA GLY A 92 5.76 -10.04 -17.79
C GLY A 92 7.16 -9.83 -18.38
N LEU A 93 8.20 -9.82 -17.53
CA LEU A 93 9.59 -9.74 -17.97
C LEU A 93 10.04 -11.00 -18.71
N ASP A 94 9.62 -12.19 -18.27
CA ASP A 94 9.87 -13.45 -18.96
C ASP A 94 9.19 -13.47 -20.33
N CYS A 95 7.95 -12.97 -20.40
CA CYS A 95 7.25 -12.82 -21.66
C CYS A 95 7.97 -11.83 -22.60
N LEU A 96 8.43 -10.69 -22.10
CA LEU A 96 9.24 -9.73 -22.84
C LEU A 96 10.53 -10.38 -23.38
N LYS A 97 11.28 -11.06 -22.49
CA LYS A 97 12.54 -11.74 -22.85
C LYS A 97 12.34 -12.78 -23.96
N SER A 98 11.21 -13.47 -23.95
CA SER A 98 10.90 -14.51 -24.96
C SER A 98 10.47 -13.93 -26.31
N HIS A 99 9.85 -12.73 -26.35
CA HIS A 99 9.18 -12.24 -27.55
C HIS A 99 9.72 -10.91 -28.11
N TYR A 100 10.64 -10.21 -27.42
CA TYR A 100 11.09 -8.88 -27.87
C TYR A 100 11.62 -8.84 -29.30
N ARG A 101 12.31 -9.91 -29.76
CA ARG A 101 12.82 -10.05 -31.13
C ARG A 101 11.69 -10.21 -32.15
N GLU A 102 10.72 -11.07 -31.85
CA GLU A 102 9.52 -11.27 -32.65
C GLU A 102 8.69 -9.99 -32.76
N TRP A 103 8.63 -9.26 -31.66
CA TRP A 103 7.96 -7.95 -31.64
C TRP A 103 8.73 -6.86 -32.38
N GLY A 104 9.98 -7.08 -32.78
CA GLY A 104 10.82 -6.12 -33.48
C GLY A 104 11.32 -4.99 -32.57
N VAL A 105 11.43 -5.24 -31.26
CA VAL A 105 12.00 -4.29 -30.31
C VAL A 105 13.50 -4.24 -30.46
N THR A 106 14.04 -3.05 -30.77
CA THR A 106 15.48 -2.84 -31.04
C THR A 106 16.21 -2.02 -29.98
N SER A 107 15.47 -1.27 -29.17
CA SER A 107 15.95 -0.61 -27.94
C SER A 107 14.77 -0.33 -27.03
N LEU A 108 15.02 -0.25 -25.71
CA LEU A 108 13.97 -0.20 -24.69
C LEU A 108 14.27 0.82 -23.61
N ALA A 109 13.30 1.68 -23.29
CA ALA A 109 13.33 2.50 -22.10
C ALA A 109 12.23 2.03 -21.13
N MET A 110 12.64 1.65 -19.92
CA MET A 110 11.78 1.00 -18.95
C MET A 110 11.68 1.81 -17.66
N PRO A 111 10.47 2.20 -17.23
CA PRO A 111 10.26 2.86 -15.95
C PRO A 111 10.38 1.87 -14.78
N PRO A 112 10.44 2.33 -13.52
CA PRO A 112 10.47 1.46 -12.34
C PRO A 112 9.12 0.75 -12.16
N LEU A 113 8.98 -0.44 -12.76
CA LEU A 113 7.72 -1.20 -12.83
C LEU A 113 7.15 -1.44 -11.43
N GLY A 114 5.94 -0.94 -11.20
CA GLY A 114 5.25 -1.14 -9.94
C GLY A 114 5.70 -0.25 -8.77
N CYS A 115 6.80 0.52 -8.86
CA CYS A 115 7.32 1.33 -7.74
C CYS A 115 6.49 2.58 -7.45
N GLY A 116 5.75 3.13 -8.40
CA GLY A 116 4.90 4.30 -8.20
C GLY A 116 3.59 3.95 -7.49
N GLN A 117 2.49 3.98 -8.24
CA GLN A 117 1.15 3.62 -7.73
C GLN A 117 1.01 2.11 -7.39
N GLY A 118 2.01 1.29 -7.69
CA GLY A 118 2.09 -0.14 -7.33
C GLY A 118 2.63 -0.39 -5.93
N LYS A 119 3.33 0.58 -5.34
CA LYS A 119 3.91 0.54 -3.99
C LYS A 119 5.03 -0.48 -3.78
N LEU A 120 5.63 -1.01 -4.85
CA LEU A 120 6.81 -1.86 -4.74
C LEU A 120 8.07 -1.01 -4.45
N ASP A 121 9.02 -1.61 -3.76
CA ASP A 121 10.30 -0.98 -3.45
C ASP A 121 11.30 -1.14 -4.62
N TRP A 122 12.01 -0.06 -4.96
CA TRP A 122 13.05 -0.07 -5.98
C TRP A 122 14.19 -1.05 -5.66
N ARG A 123 14.55 -1.17 -4.38
CA ARG A 123 15.59 -2.09 -3.91
C ARG A 123 15.33 -3.54 -4.31
N ILE A 124 14.10 -3.87 -4.63
CA ILE A 124 13.67 -5.20 -5.08
C ILE A 124 13.42 -5.19 -6.58
N VAL A 125 12.68 -4.20 -7.06
CA VAL A 125 12.31 -4.10 -8.47
C VAL A 125 13.51 -3.82 -9.35
N GLY A 126 14.41 -2.92 -8.95
CA GLY A 126 15.62 -2.57 -9.71
C GLY A 126 16.50 -3.78 -10.04
N PRO A 127 16.95 -4.57 -9.04
CA PRO A 127 17.69 -5.81 -9.26
C PRO A 127 16.90 -6.84 -10.10
N THR A 128 15.58 -6.93 -9.89
CA THR A 128 14.72 -7.83 -10.67
C THR A 128 14.70 -7.43 -12.14
N LEU A 129 14.49 -6.14 -12.44
CA LEU A 129 14.53 -5.63 -13.82
C LEU A 129 15.89 -5.88 -14.45
N TYR A 130 16.96 -5.49 -13.75
CA TYR A 130 18.32 -5.62 -14.24
C TYR A 130 18.67 -7.07 -14.64
N ARG A 131 18.36 -8.05 -13.79
CA ARG A 131 18.59 -9.48 -14.06
C ARG A 131 17.86 -9.99 -15.32
N HIS A 132 16.62 -9.53 -15.56
CA HIS A 132 15.85 -9.99 -16.70
C HIS A 132 16.27 -9.33 -18.02
N VAL A 133 16.71 -8.06 -17.96
CA VAL A 133 17.04 -7.32 -19.19
C VAL A 133 18.53 -7.37 -19.56
N ARG A 134 19.43 -7.77 -18.64
CA ARG A 134 20.88 -7.81 -18.93
C ARG A 134 21.27 -8.78 -20.05
N ASP A 135 20.46 -9.81 -20.26
CA ASP A 135 20.69 -10.82 -21.29
C ASP A 135 20.00 -10.47 -22.63
N LEU A 136 19.36 -9.30 -22.74
CA LEU A 136 18.78 -8.84 -24.00
C LEU A 136 19.89 -8.25 -24.89
N ASP A 137 19.92 -8.65 -26.18
CA ASP A 137 20.91 -8.17 -27.17
C ASP A 137 20.57 -6.77 -27.73
N ILE A 138 19.89 -5.94 -26.96
CA ILE A 138 19.46 -4.59 -27.34
C ILE A 138 19.88 -3.58 -26.28
N PRO A 139 20.06 -2.29 -26.62
CA PRO A 139 20.22 -1.23 -25.63
C PRO A 139 18.99 -1.11 -24.74
N VAL A 140 19.20 -1.04 -23.43
CA VAL A 140 18.14 -0.88 -22.44
C VAL A 140 18.48 0.28 -21.50
N GLU A 141 17.53 1.19 -21.30
CA GLU A 141 17.55 2.24 -20.31
C GLU A 141 16.57 1.88 -19.18
N LEU A 142 17.08 1.68 -17.98
CA LEU A 142 16.28 1.47 -16.77
C LEU A 142 16.16 2.79 -16.00
N TYR A 143 14.95 3.27 -15.83
CA TYR A 143 14.69 4.46 -15.05
C TYR A 143 14.35 4.09 -13.61
N ALA A 144 15.13 4.58 -12.67
CA ALA A 144 14.86 4.47 -11.24
C ALA A 144 13.86 5.54 -10.78
N PRO A 145 13.18 5.35 -9.63
CA PRO A 145 12.35 6.38 -9.03
C PRO A 145 13.14 7.66 -8.75
N TYR A 146 12.45 8.79 -8.85
CA TYR A 146 13.06 10.06 -8.48
C TYR A 146 13.49 10.07 -7.00
N GLY A 147 14.70 10.51 -6.72
CA GLY A 147 15.30 10.51 -5.37
C GLY A 147 15.93 9.18 -4.95
N THR A 148 16.09 8.21 -5.86
CA THR A 148 16.87 6.99 -5.59
C THR A 148 18.32 7.35 -5.29
N PRO A 149 18.90 6.86 -4.18
CA PRO A 149 20.30 7.10 -3.85
C PRO A 149 21.27 6.62 -4.94
N PRO A 150 22.39 7.32 -5.22
CA PRO A 150 23.34 6.94 -6.26
C PRO A 150 23.88 5.51 -6.12
N GLU A 151 24.08 5.04 -4.90
CA GLU A 151 24.54 3.68 -4.59
C GLU A 151 23.56 2.59 -5.04
N GLU A 152 22.27 2.89 -5.13
CA GLU A 152 21.23 1.97 -5.60
C GLU A 152 21.07 1.95 -7.14
N LEU A 153 21.86 2.77 -7.84
CA LEU A 153 21.88 2.84 -9.30
C LEU A 153 23.05 2.06 -9.90
N THR A 154 23.98 1.57 -9.07
CA THR A 154 25.20 0.90 -9.54
C THR A 154 24.94 -0.51 -10.04
N PRO A 155 25.72 -0.98 -11.04
CA PRO A 155 25.62 -2.37 -11.50
C PRO A 155 25.83 -3.40 -10.39
N GLU A 156 26.70 -3.10 -9.41
CA GLU A 156 27.00 -3.97 -8.28
C GLU A 156 25.77 -4.16 -7.39
N PHE A 157 25.05 -3.08 -7.07
CA PHE A 157 23.80 -3.13 -6.32
C PHE A 157 22.74 -3.91 -7.10
N LEU A 158 22.57 -3.59 -8.39
CA LEU A 158 21.52 -4.20 -9.21
C LEU A 158 21.81 -5.68 -9.58
N ALA A 159 23.08 -6.10 -9.59
CA ALA A 159 23.47 -7.47 -9.81
C ALA A 159 23.48 -8.31 -8.52
N SER A 160 23.39 -7.68 -7.35
CA SER A 160 23.45 -8.39 -6.07
C SER A 160 22.29 -9.39 -5.94
N SER A 161 22.63 -10.64 -5.63
CA SER A 161 21.64 -11.72 -5.42
C SER A 161 20.95 -11.63 -4.05
N GLU A 162 21.40 -10.73 -3.19
CA GLU A 162 20.85 -10.58 -1.82
C GLU A 162 19.40 -10.09 -1.78
N SER A 163 18.87 -9.63 -2.92
CA SER A 163 17.47 -9.22 -3.10
C SER A 163 16.48 -10.40 -3.20
N GLU A 164 16.95 -11.63 -3.23
CA GLU A 164 16.07 -12.79 -3.52
C GLU A 164 15.20 -13.23 -2.36
N THR A 165 15.44 -12.77 -1.13
CA THR A 165 14.81 -13.44 0.02
C THR A 165 14.04 -12.54 0.98
N THR A 166 14.12 -11.21 0.93
CA THR A 166 13.42 -10.37 1.91
C THR A 166 12.88 -9.08 1.32
N LEU A 167 11.57 -9.03 1.10
CA LEU A 167 10.77 -7.83 0.83
C LEU A 167 10.70 -6.87 2.04
N PHE A 168 11.54 -7.08 3.06
CA PHE A 168 11.60 -6.26 4.26
C PHE A 168 12.91 -5.47 4.34
N PRO A 169 12.88 -4.20 4.74
CA PRO A 169 14.09 -3.39 4.96
C PRO A 169 15.00 -4.03 6.01
N ARG A 170 16.32 -4.05 5.78
CA ARG A 170 17.34 -4.71 6.61
C ARG A 170 17.84 -3.92 7.83
N GLU A 171 17.06 -3.05 8.41
CA GLU A 171 17.42 -2.47 9.71
C GLU A 171 16.89 -3.36 10.84
N SER A 172 17.72 -4.31 11.29
CA SER A 172 17.40 -5.34 12.31
C SER A 172 16.33 -6.34 11.85
N PRO A 173 16.70 -7.38 11.07
CA PRO A 173 15.76 -8.20 10.29
C PRO A 173 14.69 -8.93 11.09
N THR A 174 15.00 -9.38 12.28
CA THR A 174 14.11 -10.24 13.08
C THR A 174 12.97 -9.49 13.78
N GLN A 175 13.23 -8.31 14.28
CA GLN A 175 12.24 -7.58 15.09
C GLN A 175 11.19 -6.87 14.23
N VAL A 176 11.61 -6.31 13.11
CA VAL A 176 10.71 -5.66 12.13
C VAL A 176 9.84 -6.69 11.44
N ALA A 177 10.40 -7.82 11.04
CA ALA A 177 9.61 -8.90 10.45
C ALA A 177 8.58 -9.48 11.44
N ALA A 178 8.93 -9.66 12.70
CA ALA A 178 8.00 -10.09 13.74
C ALA A 178 6.84 -9.08 13.94
N ALA A 179 7.12 -7.77 13.92
CA ALA A 179 6.10 -6.73 14.04
C ALA A 179 5.09 -6.76 12.87
N TRP A 180 5.55 -7.09 11.66
CA TRP A 180 4.68 -7.27 10.50
C TRP A 180 3.78 -8.49 10.63
N VAL A 181 4.33 -9.61 11.12
CA VAL A 181 3.54 -10.81 11.41
C VAL A 181 2.55 -10.54 12.55
N ALA A 182 2.94 -9.73 13.55
CA ALA A 182 2.04 -9.31 14.64
C ALA A 182 0.82 -8.51 14.14
N VAL A 183 1.01 -7.62 13.18
CA VAL A 183 -0.12 -6.89 12.54
C VAL A 183 -1.08 -7.88 11.86
N VAL A 184 -0.54 -8.90 11.19
CA VAL A 184 -1.38 -9.93 10.54
C VAL A 184 -2.02 -10.85 11.58
N ASP A 185 -1.36 -11.10 12.73
CA ASP A 185 -1.96 -11.87 13.84
C ASP A 185 -3.19 -11.17 14.45
N ILE A 186 -3.21 -9.82 14.44
CA ILE A 186 -4.43 -9.09 14.82
C ILE A 186 -5.58 -9.40 13.85
N LEU A 187 -5.31 -9.40 12.54
CA LEU A 187 -6.30 -9.76 11.53
C LEU A 187 -6.79 -11.20 11.72
N ASP A 188 -5.89 -12.15 11.99
CA ASP A 188 -6.21 -13.55 12.27
C ASP A 188 -7.13 -13.69 13.49
N ARG A 189 -6.84 -12.98 14.57
CA ARG A 189 -7.69 -12.95 15.78
C ARG A 189 -9.09 -12.41 15.51
N VAL A 190 -9.22 -11.40 14.64
CA VAL A 190 -10.53 -10.85 14.26
C VAL A 190 -11.28 -11.80 13.34
N ASP A 191 -10.61 -12.39 12.34
CA ASP A 191 -11.25 -13.29 11.34
C ASP A 191 -11.79 -14.61 11.95
N VAL A 192 -11.27 -15.05 13.10
CA VAL A 192 -11.79 -16.24 13.83
C VAL A 192 -13.21 -16.01 14.37
N HIS A 193 -13.62 -14.77 14.60
CA HIS A 193 -14.95 -14.47 15.13
C HIS A 193 -15.99 -14.40 14.00
N ALA A 194 -17.11 -15.11 14.18
CA ALA A 194 -18.18 -15.22 13.17
C ALA A 194 -18.90 -13.88 12.87
N TYR A 195 -18.86 -12.93 13.78
CA TYR A 195 -19.60 -11.67 13.73
C TYR A 195 -18.66 -10.46 13.71
N HIS A 196 -17.80 -10.36 12.69
CA HIS A 196 -17.00 -9.16 12.48
C HIS A 196 -17.33 -8.50 11.13
N TRP A 197 -17.07 -7.20 11.03
CA TRP A 197 -17.16 -6.50 9.76
C TRP A 197 -16.04 -6.93 8.81
N PRO A 198 -16.31 -7.08 7.50
CA PRO A 198 -15.25 -7.41 6.54
C PRO A 198 -14.11 -6.40 6.61
N ILE A 199 -12.91 -6.90 6.83
CA ILE A 199 -11.72 -6.05 6.95
C ILE A 199 -11.31 -5.56 5.56
N GLY A 200 -11.55 -4.27 5.29
CA GLY A 200 -11.08 -3.57 4.10
C GLY A 200 -9.74 -2.87 4.36
N ARG A 201 -9.13 -2.31 3.32
CA ARG A 201 -7.86 -1.58 3.44
C ARG A 201 -7.90 -0.46 4.48
N VAL A 202 -9.01 0.28 4.57
CA VAL A 202 -9.14 1.39 5.54
C VAL A 202 -9.06 0.85 6.96
N ILE A 203 -9.83 -0.20 7.28
CA ILE A 203 -9.78 -0.84 8.60
C ILE A 203 -8.38 -1.38 8.87
N PHE A 204 -7.78 -2.11 7.91
CA PHE A 204 -6.46 -2.68 8.07
C PHE A 204 -5.38 -1.62 8.34
N HIS A 205 -5.44 -0.47 7.67
CA HIS A 205 -4.59 0.68 8.00
C HIS A 205 -4.78 1.20 9.43
N LYS A 206 -6.02 1.20 9.94
CA LYS A 206 -6.29 1.59 11.31
C LYS A 206 -5.84 0.54 12.32
N MET A 207 -5.91 -0.76 11.97
CA MET A 207 -5.30 -1.83 12.77
C MET A 207 -3.78 -1.64 12.90
N ILE A 208 -3.09 -1.30 11.81
CA ILE A 208 -1.64 -1.00 11.82
C ILE A 208 -1.37 0.21 12.74
N TYR A 209 -2.17 1.26 12.63
CA TYR A 209 -2.06 2.44 13.49
C TYR A 209 -2.19 2.06 14.98
N PHE A 210 -3.28 1.40 15.36
CA PHE A 210 -3.50 1.03 16.75
C PHE A 210 -2.50 -0.01 17.27
N ALA A 211 -1.99 -0.90 16.43
CA ALA A 211 -0.89 -1.79 16.79
C ALA A 211 0.38 -1.02 17.17
N THR A 212 0.71 0.01 16.37
CA THR A 212 1.85 0.91 16.66
C THR A 212 1.66 1.64 17.98
N GLU A 213 0.49 2.25 18.18
CA GLU A 213 0.16 2.99 19.41
C GLU A 213 0.06 2.08 20.65
N ALA A 214 -0.32 0.82 20.47
CA ALA A 214 -0.30 -0.19 21.55
C ALA A 214 1.11 -0.66 21.94
N GLY A 215 2.15 -0.24 21.21
CA GLY A 215 3.54 -0.55 21.51
C GLY A 215 4.16 -1.69 20.67
N VAL A 216 3.48 -2.18 19.62
CA VAL A 216 4.12 -3.09 18.66
C VAL A 216 5.18 -2.29 17.90
N PRO A 217 6.46 -2.75 17.85
CA PRO A 217 7.56 -1.98 17.30
C PRO A 217 7.55 -1.99 15.76
N THR A 218 6.52 -1.37 15.17
CA THR A 218 6.33 -1.29 13.72
C THR A 218 7.30 -0.33 13.03
N GLY A 219 7.88 0.61 13.76
CA GLY A 219 8.73 1.69 13.21
C GLY A 219 7.98 2.71 12.36
N LEU A 220 6.63 2.71 12.40
CA LEU A 220 5.81 3.58 11.56
C LEU A 220 5.49 4.90 12.27
N GLY A 221 5.66 6.00 11.54
CA GLY A 221 5.15 7.31 11.92
C GLY A 221 3.85 7.64 11.20
N PHE A 222 2.95 8.36 11.87
CA PHE A 222 1.66 8.77 11.34
C PHE A 222 1.50 10.28 11.36
N SER A 223 0.76 10.81 10.39
CA SER A 223 0.44 12.23 10.24
C SER A 223 -1.06 12.41 9.94
N PRO A 224 -1.63 13.62 10.15
CA PRO A 224 -3.02 13.87 9.81
C PRO A 224 -3.32 13.68 8.33
N GLY A 225 -4.33 12.89 8.00
CA GLY A 225 -4.80 12.64 6.64
C GLY A 225 -6.32 12.79 6.50
N SER A 226 -6.81 12.70 5.26
CA SER A 226 -8.25 12.84 4.96
C SER A 226 -9.12 11.81 5.69
N TYR A 227 -8.59 10.59 5.85
CA TYR A 227 -9.27 9.47 6.53
C TYR A 227 -8.68 9.17 7.93
N GLY A 228 -8.30 10.22 8.69
CA GLY A 228 -7.64 10.08 9.98
C GLY A 228 -6.12 9.93 9.87
N PRO A 229 -5.44 9.37 10.90
CA PRO A 229 -3.99 9.20 10.87
C PRO A 229 -3.56 8.36 9.66
N TYR A 230 -2.56 8.86 8.94
CA TYR A 230 -2.05 8.30 7.68
C TYR A 230 -0.53 8.10 7.74
N SER A 231 -0.07 7.02 7.14
CA SER A 231 1.35 6.73 6.94
C SER A 231 1.58 6.18 5.53
N ALA A 232 2.43 6.85 4.75
CA ALA A 232 2.84 6.35 3.44
C ALA A 232 3.68 5.06 3.58
N ALA A 233 4.42 4.91 4.68
CA ALA A 233 5.15 3.70 4.99
C ALA A 233 4.21 2.52 5.27
N ALA A 234 3.08 2.75 5.96
CA ALA A 234 2.05 1.73 6.17
C ALA A 234 1.41 1.26 4.85
N GLU A 235 1.23 2.14 3.87
CA GLU A 235 0.78 1.71 2.53
C GLU A 235 1.80 0.80 1.82
N ARG A 236 3.10 1.11 1.94
CA ARG A 236 4.17 0.24 1.39
C ARG A 236 4.23 -1.08 2.14
N LEU A 237 4.01 -1.07 3.45
CA LEU A 237 3.91 -2.27 4.24
C LEU A 237 2.82 -3.22 3.72
N VAL A 238 1.62 -2.73 3.46
CA VAL A 238 0.54 -3.57 2.92
C VAL A 238 0.97 -4.24 1.60
N ALA A 239 1.64 -3.50 0.71
CA ALA A 239 2.18 -4.09 -0.52
C ALA A 239 3.23 -5.19 -0.22
N SER A 240 4.11 -4.98 0.77
CA SER A 240 5.08 -5.99 1.21
C SER A 240 4.39 -7.22 1.80
N LEU A 241 3.38 -7.05 2.64
CA LEU A 241 2.62 -8.16 3.21
C LEU A 241 1.94 -9.02 2.13
N VAL A 242 1.37 -8.38 1.10
CA VAL A 242 0.77 -9.09 -0.04
C VAL A 242 1.84 -9.85 -0.83
N ASN A 243 2.99 -9.23 -1.12
CA ASN A 243 4.05 -9.85 -1.91
C ASN A 243 4.79 -10.98 -1.16
N ASN A 244 4.78 -10.96 0.17
CA ASN A 244 5.30 -12.06 1.00
C ASN A 244 4.24 -13.13 1.31
N GLY A 245 3.05 -13.03 0.75
CA GLY A 245 1.98 -14.00 1.00
C GLY A 245 1.44 -14.02 2.43
N LEU A 246 1.74 -13.00 3.24
CA LEU A 246 1.23 -12.88 4.62
C LEU A 246 -0.23 -12.43 4.64
N VAL A 247 -0.62 -11.60 3.69
CA VAL A 247 -2.02 -11.24 3.42
C VAL A 247 -2.34 -11.42 1.94
N SER A 248 -3.62 -11.61 1.65
CA SER A 248 -4.17 -11.59 0.30
C SER A 248 -5.26 -10.52 0.18
N GLU A 249 -5.44 -9.97 -1.00
CA GLU A 249 -6.51 -9.03 -1.29
C GLU A 249 -7.46 -9.62 -2.32
N SER A 250 -8.76 -9.60 -2.02
CA SER A 250 -9.80 -9.99 -2.96
C SER A 250 -10.77 -8.84 -3.20
N LYS A 251 -11.19 -8.66 -4.46
CA LYS A 251 -12.19 -7.65 -4.80
C LYS A 251 -13.58 -8.18 -4.51
N ARG A 252 -14.36 -7.47 -3.69
CA ARG A 252 -15.76 -7.77 -3.40
C ARG A 252 -16.62 -6.54 -3.72
N GLY A 253 -17.20 -6.51 -4.90
CA GLY A 253 -17.92 -5.32 -5.39
C GLY A 253 -17.01 -4.11 -5.54
N ARG A 254 -17.26 -3.05 -4.76
CA ARG A 254 -16.46 -1.81 -4.73
C ARG A 254 -15.34 -1.82 -3.67
N MET A 255 -15.29 -2.83 -2.80
CA MET A 255 -14.32 -2.97 -1.72
C MET A 255 -13.22 -3.97 -2.05
N PHE A 256 -12.05 -3.76 -1.45
CA PHE A 256 -10.97 -4.76 -1.36
C PHE A 256 -11.00 -5.33 0.05
N ARG A 257 -11.24 -6.62 0.17
CA ARG A 257 -11.13 -7.36 1.41
C ARG A 257 -9.68 -7.79 1.58
N VAL A 258 -9.12 -7.53 2.75
CA VAL A 258 -7.82 -8.05 3.21
C VAL A 258 -8.09 -9.33 4.00
N GLN A 259 -7.36 -10.38 3.67
CA GLN A 259 -7.51 -11.71 4.26
C GLN A 259 -6.13 -12.29 4.59
N ILE A 260 -6.10 -13.26 5.47
CA ILE A 260 -4.88 -14.02 5.77
C ILE A 260 -4.34 -14.66 4.50
N GLY A 261 -3.03 -14.55 4.30
CA GLY A 261 -2.33 -15.15 3.17
C GLY A 261 -1.73 -16.51 3.50
N PRO A 262 -1.32 -17.30 2.48
CA PRO A 262 -0.87 -18.67 2.66
C PRO A 262 0.43 -18.82 3.47
N ALA A 263 1.31 -17.80 3.45
CA ALA A 263 2.58 -17.83 4.18
C ALA A 263 2.45 -17.48 5.68
N PHE A 264 1.28 -16.98 6.12
CA PHE A 264 1.12 -16.49 7.48
C PHE A 264 1.30 -17.57 8.54
N ALA A 265 0.77 -18.78 8.33
CA ALA A 265 0.85 -19.87 9.32
C ALA A 265 2.31 -20.28 9.64
N GLU A 266 3.18 -20.26 8.65
CA GLU A 266 4.61 -20.52 8.82
C GLU A 266 5.31 -19.35 9.53
N ALA A 267 5.06 -18.13 9.09
CA ALA A 267 5.60 -16.93 9.72
C ALA A 267 5.18 -16.82 11.19
N LYS A 268 3.92 -17.11 11.52
CA LYS A 268 3.41 -17.14 12.90
C LYS A 268 4.18 -18.12 13.78
N ARG A 269 4.54 -19.31 13.27
CA ARG A 269 5.38 -20.28 13.99
C ARG A 269 6.80 -19.78 14.18
N THR A 270 7.39 -19.20 13.13
CA THR A 270 8.76 -18.66 13.16
C THR A 270 8.92 -17.57 14.22
N TYR A 271 7.94 -16.69 14.37
CA TYR A 271 7.98 -15.56 15.30
C TYR A 271 7.15 -15.78 16.57
N ALA A 272 6.82 -17.03 16.93
CA ALA A 272 5.93 -17.35 18.05
C ALA A 272 6.36 -16.72 19.39
N GLY A 273 7.66 -16.67 19.67
CA GLY A 273 8.19 -16.07 20.90
C GLY A 273 7.92 -14.56 21.00
N GLN A 274 8.17 -13.82 19.93
CA GLN A 274 7.90 -12.38 19.87
C GLN A 274 6.39 -12.09 19.91
N LEU A 275 5.58 -12.87 19.17
CA LEU A 275 4.12 -12.74 19.18
C LEU A 275 3.53 -13.03 20.56
N ALA A 276 4.07 -13.99 21.30
CA ALA A 276 3.67 -14.28 22.67
C ALA A 276 3.95 -13.09 23.61
N ALA A 277 5.11 -12.46 23.48
CA ALA A 277 5.46 -11.27 24.25
C ALA A 277 4.51 -10.07 24.00
N TRP A 278 4.02 -9.92 22.78
CA TRP A 278 3.09 -8.86 22.40
C TRP A 278 1.61 -9.26 22.49
N SER A 279 1.30 -10.50 22.88
CA SER A 279 -0.06 -11.04 22.87
C SER A 279 -1.10 -10.17 23.58
N PRO A 280 -0.83 -9.53 24.74
CA PRO A 280 -1.79 -8.61 25.37
C PRO A 280 -2.12 -7.40 24.49
N MET A 281 -1.11 -6.80 23.83
CA MET A 281 -1.28 -5.68 22.91
C MET A 281 -2.11 -6.09 21.69
N LEU A 282 -1.79 -7.24 21.11
CA LEU A 282 -2.48 -7.78 19.93
C LEU A 282 -3.94 -8.10 20.24
N ALA A 283 -4.21 -8.69 21.41
CA ALA A 283 -5.57 -8.98 21.87
C ALA A 283 -6.38 -7.71 22.09
N ARG A 284 -5.79 -6.67 22.70
CA ARG A 284 -6.43 -5.38 22.91
C ARG A 284 -6.82 -4.69 21.61
N VAL A 285 -5.93 -4.72 20.60
CA VAL A 285 -6.24 -4.17 19.26
C VAL A 285 -7.32 -5.00 18.57
N ALA A 286 -7.23 -6.34 18.60
CA ALA A 286 -8.23 -7.21 18.01
C ALA A 286 -9.63 -6.97 18.62
N ASP A 287 -9.74 -6.85 19.95
CA ASP A 287 -11.00 -6.55 20.64
C ASP A 287 -11.64 -5.25 20.14
N LEU A 288 -10.86 -4.19 19.96
CA LEU A 288 -11.34 -2.94 19.39
C LEU A 288 -11.95 -3.14 17.98
N PHE A 289 -11.25 -3.89 17.12
CA PHE A 289 -11.66 -4.05 15.72
C PHE A 289 -12.76 -5.10 15.49
N MET A 290 -13.04 -5.96 16.45
CA MET A 290 -14.25 -6.81 16.42
C MET A 290 -15.54 -6.00 16.55
N ARG A 291 -15.49 -4.83 17.17
CA ARG A 291 -16.65 -4.02 17.57
C ARG A 291 -16.98 -2.89 16.61
N VAL A 292 -16.08 -2.54 15.66
CA VAL A 292 -16.19 -1.31 14.88
C VAL A 292 -16.37 -1.58 13.39
N SER A 293 -17.28 -0.84 12.77
CA SER A 293 -17.41 -0.72 11.33
C SER A 293 -16.26 0.10 10.73
N THR A 294 -16.15 0.13 9.40
CA THR A 294 -15.13 0.95 8.70
C THR A 294 -15.21 2.43 9.08
N HIS A 295 -16.43 2.94 9.22
CA HIS A 295 -16.64 4.33 9.60
C HIS A 295 -16.23 4.59 11.06
N GLN A 296 -16.67 3.75 11.98
CA GLN A 296 -16.30 3.84 13.39
C GLN A 296 -14.79 3.69 13.61
N ALA A 297 -14.11 2.84 12.85
CA ALA A 297 -12.65 2.70 12.89
C ALA A 297 -11.94 4.00 12.44
N GLU A 298 -12.48 4.72 11.46
CA GLU A 298 -11.95 6.02 11.04
C GLU A 298 -12.14 7.07 12.15
N VAL A 299 -13.34 7.12 12.76
CA VAL A 299 -13.64 8.04 13.87
C VAL A 299 -12.73 7.73 15.05
N ALA A 300 -12.67 6.48 15.50
CA ALA A 300 -11.83 6.05 16.62
C ALA A 300 -10.36 6.40 16.44
N ALA A 301 -9.79 6.11 15.26
CA ALA A 301 -8.40 6.44 14.98
C ALA A 301 -8.14 7.96 14.95
N THR A 302 -9.09 8.74 14.44
CA THR A 302 -8.96 10.21 14.40
C THR A 302 -9.04 10.79 15.82
N VAL A 303 -9.95 10.30 16.64
CA VAL A 303 -10.09 10.68 18.06
C VAL A 303 -8.82 10.33 18.83
N HIS A 304 -8.35 9.09 18.73
CA HIS A 304 -7.14 8.62 19.41
C HIS A 304 -5.92 9.48 19.04
N TYR A 305 -5.68 9.70 17.74
CA TYR A 305 -4.57 10.52 17.26
C TYR A 305 -4.66 11.96 17.80
N THR A 306 -5.86 12.54 17.82
CA THR A 306 -6.08 13.90 18.32
C THR A 306 -5.82 13.98 19.82
N ALA A 307 -6.32 13.02 20.60
CA ALA A 307 -6.09 12.95 22.04
C ALA A 307 -4.61 12.76 22.36
N ALA A 308 -3.92 11.84 21.69
CA ALA A 308 -2.49 11.62 21.86
C ALA A 308 -1.66 12.88 21.55
N HIS A 309 -2.03 13.63 20.51
CA HIS A 309 -1.37 14.89 20.18
C HIS A 309 -1.63 15.97 21.24
N LEU A 310 -2.86 16.11 21.73
CA LEU A 310 -3.18 17.06 22.82
C LEU A 310 -2.42 16.71 24.10
N LEU A 311 -2.39 15.44 24.50
CA LEU A 311 -1.64 14.95 25.66
C LEU A 311 -0.13 15.22 25.57
N SER A 312 0.42 15.31 24.36
CA SER A 312 1.83 15.68 24.16
C SER A 312 2.10 17.19 24.26
N THR A 313 1.09 18.03 24.16
CA THR A 313 1.20 19.50 24.11
C THR A 313 0.51 20.22 25.28
N GLU A 314 -0.44 19.59 25.94
CA GLU A 314 -1.26 20.14 26.99
C GLU A 314 -1.22 19.25 28.24
N ALA A 315 -1.18 19.86 29.45
CA ALA A 315 -0.99 19.09 30.67
C ALA A 315 -2.16 18.16 31.06
N GLN A 316 -3.40 18.51 30.71
CA GLN A 316 -4.60 17.70 30.99
C GLN A 316 -5.75 18.10 30.03
N PRO A 317 -5.75 17.63 28.79
CA PRO A 317 -6.84 17.89 27.85
C PRO A 317 -8.14 17.23 28.34
N THR A 318 -9.27 17.86 28.01
CA THR A 318 -10.61 17.35 28.32
C THR A 318 -11.21 16.64 27.11
N GLU A 319 -12.25 15.82 27.33
CA GLU A 319 -13.05 15.24 26.25
C GLU A 319 -13.61 16.30 25.29
N GLN A 320 -13.96 17.47 25.82
CA GLN A 320 -14.44 18.61 25.03
C GLN A 320 -13.34 19.19 24.12
N ASP A 321 -12.10 19.26 24.58
CA ASP A 321 -10.97 19.74 23.77
C ASP A 321 -10.70 18.79 22.59
N VAL A 322 -10.75 17.49 22.86
CA VAL A 322 -10.64 16.46 21.80
C VAL A 322 -11.76 16.61 20.77
N LEU A 323 -13.02 16.76 21.23
CA LEU A 323 -14.18 16.92 20.35
C LEU A 323 -13.99 18.13 19.41
N LEU A 324 -13.68 19.30 19.96
CA LEU A 324 -13.51 20.52 19.18
C LEU A 324 -12.37 20.39 18.16
N ARG A 325 -11.28 19.76 18.54
CA ARG A 325 -10.12 19.57 17.66
C ARG A 325 -10.43 18.57 16.53
N VAL A 326 -11.14 17.47 16.81
CA VAL A 326 -11.58 16.49 15.80
C VAL A 326 -12.53 17.14 14.79
N ILE A 327 -13.56 17.86 15.25
CA ILE A 327 -14.52 18.55 14.38
C ILE A 327 -13.79 19.57 13.48
N LYS A 328 -12.87 20.36 14.05
CA LYS A 328 -12.04 21.29 13.27
C LYS A 328 -11.19 20.59 12.21
N TRP A 329 -10.59 19.44 12.53
CA TRP A 329 -9.80 18.66 11.55
C TRP A 329 -10.69 18.15 10.42
N LYS A 330 -11.92 17.69 10.73
CA LYS A 330 -12.83 17.05 9.77
C LYS A 330 -13.86 17.99 9.13
N GLN A 331 -13.77 19.29 9.33
CA GLN A 331 -14.74 20.29 8.85
C GLN A 331 -15.01 20.27 7.31
N ARG A 332 -14.09 19.71 6.50
CA ARG A 332 -14.23 19.60 5.03
C ARG A 332 -14.72 18.22 4.57
N ARG A 333 -15.08 17.35 5.50
CA ARG A 333 -15.54 16.00 5.15
C ARG A 333 -17.00 16.02 4.71
N THR A 334 -17.33 15.23 3.70
CA THR A 334 -18.71 15.06 3.22
C THR A 334 -19.04 13.58 3.17
N PRO A 335 -20.10 13.08 3.84
CA PRO A 335 -20.91 13.83 4.82
C PRO A 335 -20.11 14.22 6.08
N GLU A 336 -20.55 15.30 6.75
CA GLU A 336 -19.97 15.73 8.03
C GLU A 336 -20.20 14.68 9.12
N TRP A 337 -19.27 14.60 10.08
CA TRP A 337 -19.48 13.79 11.27
C TRP A 337 -20.36 14.52 12.29
N SER A 338 -21.30 13.82 12.90
CA SER A 338 -22.08 14.40 13.98
C SER A 338 -21.22 14.58 15.23
N ARG A 339 -21.54 15.60 16.02
CA ARG A 339 -20.83 15.86 17.29
C ARG A 339 -21.08 14.73 18.30
N GLU A 340 -22.27 14.16 18.28
CA GLU A 340 -22.71 13.04 19.12
C GLU A 340 -21.90 11.79 18.83
N GLU A 341 -21.71 11.46 17.56
CA GLU A 341 -20.88 10.31 17.13
C GLU A 341 -19.43 10.43 17.59
N VAL A 342 -18.83 11.61 17.42
CA VAL A 342 -17.45 11.86 17.85
C VAL A 342 -17.36 11.84 19.38
N ALA A 343 -18.32 12.44 20.08
CA ALA A 343 -18.39 12.44 21.55
C ALA A 343 -18.50 11.01 22.11
N LEU A 344 -19.32 10.16 21.49
CA LEU A 344 -19.47 8.76 21.87
C LEU A 344 -18.16 7.99 21.68
N ALA A 345 -17.47 8.20 20.56
CA ALA A 345 -16.17 7.58 20.32
C ALA A 345 -15.10 8.04 21.34
N ILE A 346 -15.08 9.32 21.71
CA ILE A 346 -14.19 9.85 22.75
C ILE A 346 -14.47 9.14 24.08
N ARG A 347 -15.73 9.09 24.50
CA ARG A 347 -16.14 8.47 25.77
C ARG A 347 -15.78 6.97 25.79
N HIS A 348 -16.05 6.23 24.71
CA HIS A 348 -15.72 4.80 24.62
C HIS A 348 -14.22 4.56 24.66
N LEU A 349 -13.42 5.32 23.92
CA LEU A 349 -11.97 5.16 23.92
C LEU A 349 -11.37 5.51 25.29
N ASN A 350 -11.94 6.48 26.00
CA ASN A 350 -11.53 6.85 27.35
C ASN A 350 -11.86 5.73 28.36
N ILE A 351 -13.08 5.19 28.33
CA ILE A 351 -13.50 4.05 29.18
C ILE A 351 -12.65 2.80 28.90
N LEU A 352 -12.34 2.51 27.63
CA LEU A 352 -11.51 1.39 27.23
C LEU A 352 -10.01 1.62 27.47
N GLY A 353 -9.64 2.78 28.02
CA GLY A 353 -8.26 3.14 28.31
C GLY A 353 -7.36 3.35 27.10
N TRP A 354 -7.93 3.60 25.91
CA TRP A 354 -7.17 3.96 24.72
C TRP A 354 -6.67 5.40 24.74
N ILE A 355 -7.38 6.28 25.41
CA ILE A 355 -6.99 7.67 25.69
C ILE A 355 -7.14 7.92 27.18
N ASP A 356 -6.40 8.90 27.70
CA ASP A 356 -6.48 9.32 29.11
C ASP A 356 -6.71 10.83 29.14
N VAL A 357 -7.98 11.22 28.99
CA VAL A 357 -8.41 12.62 29.00
C VAL A 357 -9.44 12.85 30.08
N LYS A 358 -9.47 14.08 30.64
CA LYS A 358 -10.40 14.44 31.69
C LYS A 358 -11.84 14.44 31.18
N GLY A 359 -12.75 13.80 31.90
CA GLY A 359 -14.18 13.77 31.58
C GLY A 359 -14.80 15.17 31.49
N SER A 360 -15.78 15.34 30.62
CA SER A 360 -16.52 16.59 30.43
C SER A 360 -18.04 16.35 30.56
N GLU A 361 -18.73 17.11 31.42
CA GLU A 361 -20.19 17.04 31.53
C GLU A 361 -20.92 17.59 30.30
N GLY A 362 -20.27 18.48 29.54
CA GLY A 362 -20.84 19.13 28.34
C GLY A 362 -20.69 18.37 27.03
N LEU A 363 -20.33 17.07 27.04
CA LEU A 363 -20.32 16.28 25.81
C LEU A 363 -21.76 16.05 25.31
N PRO A 364 -22.03 16.20 24.02
CA PRO A 364 -23.35 15.95 23.44
C PRO A 364 -23.62 14.42 23.35
N LEU A 365 -23.88 13.78 24.47
CA LEU A 365 -24.26 12.36 24.59
C LEU A 365 -25.73 12.30 24.95
N SER A 366 -26.51 11.47 24.22
CA SER A 366 -27.86 11.12 24.62
C SER A 366 -27.82 10.04 25.72
N GLU A 367 -28.79 10.06 26.67
CA GLU A 367 -28.88 9.01 27.71
C GLU A 367 -28.94 7.59 27.12
N GLU A 368 -29.59 7.41 25.96
CA GLU A 368 -29.66 6.13 25.22
C GLU A 368 -28.30 5.65 24.68
N SER A 369 -27.37 6.55 24.40
CA SER A 369 -26.03 6.21 23.86
C SER A 369 -25.06 5.65 24.90
N LEU A 370 -25.41 5.64 26.17
CA LEU A 370 -24.57 5.12 27.26
C LEU A 370 -24.77 3.60 27.53
N TYR A 371 -25.75 3.00 26.90
CA TYR A 371 -26.15 1.60 27.13
C TYR A 371 -25.81 0.61 25.99
N PHE A 372 -24.98 1.02 25.02
CA PHE A 372 -24.54 0.14 23.91
C PHE A 372 -23.03 -0.07 23.88
#